data_3e3d783e5253a8e715aac0734fe52e72
#
_entry.id   3e3d783e5253a8e715aac0734fe52e72
#
_cell.length_a   1.000
_cell.length_b   1.000
_cell.length_c   1.000
_cell.angle_alpha   90.00
_cell.angle_beta   90.00
_cell.angle_gamma   90.00
#
_symmetry.space_group_name_H-M   'P 1'
#
loop_
_entity.id
_entity.type
_entity.pdbx_description
1 polymer ?
#
loop_
_entity_poly.entity_id
_entity_poly.type
_entity_poly.pdbx_seq_one_letter_code
_entity_poly.pdbx_strand_id
1 'polypeptide(L)'
;MANNTAQVVSPFQAILDYELAQNIPPGWVNFSISRTSPHGSWNKLERCEIKMDANFFANFNKDLRIPALWKQFHERRQQNQTPSTLPPLPEVDAEWLFWEMMRISRTPDPYMFPVLKKLRDSGKFLVGALSNTTIFPDGHPYNEDAIGLKSQFDFFISSAHTGLRKPDPRIYEAALKEMDALAKKRGIGGATPSDIVFLDDIGENLKHAKKAGMRTIKVTLGKTQDAVRELEKITGLELLDEKARL
;
A
#
# COMPACT_ATOMS: atom_id res chain seq x y z
N MET A 1 0.95 8.27 -8.86
CA MET A 1 0.98 8.58 -7.43
C MET A 1 1.02 7.32 -6.62
N ALA A 2 1.74 7.43 -5.53
CA ALA A 2 2.00 6.34 -4.65
C ALA A 2 0.73 5.85 -3.96
N ASN A 3 0.47 4.56 -4.00
CA ASN A 3 -0.33 3.88 -3.00
C ASN A 3 0.49 3.84 -1.70
N ASN A 4 0.63 4.99 -1.06
CA ASN A 4 1.22 5.07 0.26
C ASN A 4 0.07 4.95 1.27
N THR A 5 -0.37 3.71 1.45
CA THR A 5 -1.62 3.34 2.13
C THR A 5 -1.66 3.72 3.62
N ALA A 6 -0.55 4.17 4.19
CA ALA A 6 -0.52 4.65 5.56
C ALA A 6 -0.91 6.14 5.69
N GLN A 7 -0.65 6.97 4.67
CA GLN A 7 -0.82 8.43 4.73
C GLN A 7 -2.07 8.93 4.00
N VAL A 8 -2.67 8.07 3.19
CA VAL A 8 -3.93 8.31 2.48
C VAL A 8 -4.93 7.22 2.82
N VAL A 9 -6.20 7.45 2.52
CA VAL A 9 -7.22 6.40 2.67
C VAL A 9 -6.81 5.20 1.82
N SER A 10 -6.79 4.03 2.44
CA SER A 10 -6.34 2.80 1.79
C SER A 10 -7.26 2.45 0.61
N PRO A 11 -6.71 2.11 -0.58
CA PRO A 11 -7.50 1.61 -1.71
C PRO A 11 -8.27 0.32 -1.37
N PHE A 12 -7.90 -0.37 -0.30
CA PHE A 12 -8.66 -1.52 0.20
C PHE A 12 -10.07 -1.16 0.68
N GLN A 13 -10.32 0.10 1.04
CA GLN A 13 -11.68 0.55 1.34
C GLN A 13 -12.55 0.50 0.08
N ALA A 14 -12.05 0.99 -1.06
CA ALA A 14 -12.80 0.92 -2.32
C ALA A 14 -13.08 -0.54 -2.74
N ILE A 15 -12.11 -1.44 -2.52
CA ILE A 15 -12.30 -2.87 -2.79
C ILE A 15 -13.41 -3.44 -1.90
N LEU A 16 -13.36 -3.17 -0.60
CA LEU A 16 -14.38 -3.66 0.35
C LEU A 16 -15.77 -3.14 0.01
N ASP A 17 -15.88 -1.84 -0.26
CA ASP A 17 -17.16 -1.19 -0.59
C ASP A 17 -17.75 -1.77 -1.90
N TYR A 18 -16.90 -2.00 -2.91
CA TYR A 18 -17.28 -2.62 -4.17
C TYR A 18 -17.76 -4.08 -3.97
N GLU A 19 -16.98 -4.88 -3.24
CA GLU A 19 -17.33 -6.27 -2.95
C GLU A 19 -18.70 -6.35 -2.24
N LEU A 20 -18.93 -5.51 -1.24
CA LEU A 20 -20.21 -5.45 -0.52
C LEU A 20 -21.35 -5.01 -1.44
N ALA A 21 -21.17 -3.97 -2.25
CA ALA A 21 -22.18 -3.44 -3.15
C ALA A 21 -22.58 -4.43 -4.25
N GLN A 22 -21.63 -5.26 -4.70
CA GLN A 22 -21.83 -6.26 -5.75
C GLN A 22 -22.18 -7.66 -5.19
N ASN A 23 -22.40 -7.79 -3.89
CA ASN A 23 -22.59 -9.08 -3.21
C ASN A 23 -21.46 -10.09 -3.46
N ILE A 24 -20.23 -9.59 -3.65
CA ILE A 24 -19.02 -10.39 -3.75
C ILE A 24 -18.51 -10.65 -2.32
N PRO A 25 -18.14 -11.89 -1.96
CA PRO A 25 -17.62 -12.15 -0.63
C PRO A 25 -16.35 -11.33 -0.34
N PRO A 26 -16.31 -10.55 0.76
CA PRO A 26 -15.19 -9.70 1.08
C PRO A 26 -13.84 -10.41 1.08
N GLY A 27 -12.86 -9.79 0.41
CA GLY A 27 -11.50 -10.29 0.27
C GLY A 27 -11.21 -11.04 -1.02
N TRP A 28 -12.21 -11.25 -1.91
CA TRP A 28 -12.01 -11.94 -3.18
C TRP A 28 -11.00 -11.23 -4.09
N VAL A 29 -11.18 -9.92 -4.29
CA VAL A 29 -10.31 -9.11 -5.15
C VAL A 29 -8.87 -9.15 -4.66
N ASN A 30 -8.66 -8.91 -3.37
CA ASN A 30 -7.34 -8.96 -2.75
C ASN A 30 -6.71 -10.35 -2.81
N PHE A 31 -7.51 -11.40 -2.62
CA PHE A 31 -7.06 -12.78 -2.76
C PHE A 31 -6.58 -13.04 -4.19
N SER A 32 -7.36 -12.64 -5.19
CA SER A 32 -7.04 -12.84 -6.60
C SER A 32 -5.74 -12.11 -7.01
N ILE A 33 -5.60 -10.83 -6.65
CA ILE A 33 -4.38 -10.05 -6.88
C ILE A 33 -3.16 -10.72 -6.21
N SER A 34 -3.32 -11.21 -4.98
CA SER A 34 -2.25 -11.89 -4.25
C SER A 34 -1.85 -13.22 -4.90
N ARG A 35 -2.82 -13.99 -5.41
CA ARG A 35 -2.60 -15.31 -5.99
C ARG A 35 -2.05 -15.27 -7.42
N THR A 36 -2.31 -14.21 -8.16
CA THR A 36 -1.71 -13.99 -9.48
C THR A 36 -0.31 -13.41 -9.41
N SER A 37 0.13 -12.96 -8.24
CA SER A 37 1.50 -12.47 -8.02
C SER A 37 2.54 -13.58 -8.27
N PRO A 38 3.73 -13.25 -8.87
CA PRO A 38 4.17 -11.92 -9.32
C PRO A 38 3.78 -11.57 -10.77
N HIS A 39 3.05 -12.46 -11.48
CA HIS A 39 2.84 -12.37 -12.93
C HIS A 39 1.51 -11.72 -13.32
N GLY A 40 0.62 -11.46 -12.38
CA GLY A 40 -0.67 -10.82 -12.62
C GLY A 40 -0.54 -9.38 -13.14
N SER A 41 -1.58 -8.93 -13.83
CA SER A 41 -1.60 -7.62 -14.50
C SER A 41 -1.38 -6.47 -13.53
N TRP A 42 -1.98 -6.53 -12.33
CA TRP A 42 -1.76 -5.56 -11.26
C TRP A 42 -0.27 -5.44 -10.89
N ASN A 43 0.39 -6.58 -10.67
CA ASN A 43 1.79 -6.60 -10.27
C ASN A 43 2.73 -6.09 -11.37
N LYS A 44 2.42 -6.41 -12.63
CA LYS A 44 3.16 -5.92 -13.80
C LYS A 44 3.00 -4.41 -13.98
N LEU A 45 1.78 -3.89 -13.75
CA LEU A 45 1.53 -2.45 -13.81
C LEU A 45 2.34 -1.71 -12.73
N GLU A 46 2.36 -2.21 -11.50
CA GLU A 46 3.13 -1.61 -10.40
C GLU A 46 4.66 -1.67 -10.60
N ARG A 47 5.16 -2.54 -11.48
CA ARG A 47 6.57 -2.57 -11.90
C ARG A 47 6.84 -1.86 -13.22
N CYS A 48 5.81 -1.20 -13.80
CA CYS A 48 5.90 -0.54 -15.10
C CYS A 48 6.30 -1.48 -16.26
N GLU A 49 6.00 -2.79 -16.14
CA GLU A 49 6.22 -3.78 -17.21
C GLU A 49 5.15 -3.71 -18.30
N ILE A 50 4.01 -3.13 -17.99
CA ILE A 50 2.90 -2.90 -18.92
C ILE A 50 2.35 -1.49 -18.72
N LYS A 51 1.73 -0.95 -19.79
CA LYS A 51 1.07 0.35 -19.75
C LYS A 51 -0.33 0.23 -19.15
N MET A 52 -0.81 1.34 -18.58
CA MET A 52 -2.20 1.49 -18.14
C MET A 52 -3.05 1.85 -19.36
N ASP A 53 -3.60 0.82 -20.00
CA ASP A 53 -4.43 0.93 -21.19
C ASP A 53 -5.57 -0.11 -21.17
N ALA A 54 -6.37 -0.17 -22.23
CA ALA A 54 -7.47 -1.12 -22.36
C ALA A 54 -7.02 -2.59 -22.23
N ASN A 55 -5.79 -2.92 -22.68
CA ASN A 55 -5.25 -4.29 -22.53
C ASN A 55 -4.97 -4.62 -21.07
N PHE A 56 -4.45 -3.65 -20.29
CA PHE A 56 -4.28 -3.83 -18.85
C PHE A 56 -5.62 -4.16 -18.19
N PHE A 57 -6.67 -3.36 -18.42
CA PHE A 57 -7.97 -3.58 -17.79
C PHE A 57 -8.61 -4.90 -18.20
N ALA A 58 -8.52 -5.26 -19.50
CA ALA A 58 -9.00 -6.55 -19.99
C ALA A 58 -8.29 -7.74 -19.32
N ASN A 59 -6.97 -7.65 -19.13
CA ASN A 59 -6.21 -8.72 -18.50
C ASN A 59 -6.40 -8.71 -16.96
N PHE A 60 -6.55 -7.56 -16.35
CA PHE A 60 -6.87 -7.47 -14.91
C PHE A 60 -8.25 -8.08 -14.62
N ASN A 61 -9.26 -7.87 -15.49
CA ASN A 61 -10.52 -8.57 -15.41
C ASN A 61 -10.35 -10.10 -15.46
N LYS A 62 -9.48 -10.60 -16.35
CA LYS A 62 -9.19 -12.05 -16.41
C LYS A 62 -8.56 -12.57 -15.13
N ASP A 63 -7.61 -11.80 -14.55
CA ASP A 63 -6.96 -12.15 -13.29
C ASP A 63 -7.97 -12.25 -12.12
N LEU A 64 -9.02 -11.43 -12.14
CA LEU A 64 -10.10 -11.43 -11.14
C LEU A 64 -11.18 -12.50 -11.40
N ARG A 65 -11.09 -13.26 -12.51
CA ARG A 65 -12.10 -14.23 -12.93
C ARG A 65 -11.51 -15.63 -13.16
N ILE A 66 -10.53 -16.04 -12.39
CA ILE A 66 -9.91 -17.37 -12.49
C ILE A 66 -10.72 -18.38 -11.66
N PRO A 67 -11.41 -19.36 -12.29
CA PRO A 67 -12.28 -20.30 -11.57
C PRO A 67 -11.55 -21.12 -10.51
N ALA A 68 -10.29 -21.51 -10.78
CA ALA A 68 -9.48 -22.25 -9.83
C ALA A 68 -9.18 -21.44 -8.55
N LEU A 69 -8.96 -20.12 -8.67
CA LEU A 69 -8.75 -19.24 -7.52
C LEU A 69 -10.05 -19.00 -6.73
N TRP A 70 -11.18 -18.93 -7.44
CA TRP A 70 -12.50 -18.82 -6.80
C TRP A 70 -12.79 -20.03 -5.92
N LYS A 71 -12.51 -21.22 -6.42
CA LYS A 71 -12.63 -22.46 -5.64
C LYS A 71 -11.71 -22.42 -4.42
N GLN A 72 -10.43 -22.10 -4.58
CA GLN A 72 -9.47 -22.01 -3.48
C GLN A 72 -9.89 -20.96 -2.43
N PHE A 73 -10.45 -19.84 -2.85
CA PHE A 73 -10.93 -18.80 -1.95
C PHE A 73 -12.06 -19.31 -1.04
N HIS A 74 -13.03 -20.02 -1.62
CA HIS A 74 -14.13 -20.62 -0.87
C HIS A 74 -13.69 -21.76 0.05
N GLU A 75 -12.79 -22.62 -0.40
CA GLU A 75 -12.20 -23.68 0.42
C GLU A 75 -11.52 -23.11 1.68
N ARG A 76 -10.74 -22.03 1.52
CA ARG A 76 -10.11 -21.36 2.67
C ARG A 76 -11.11 -20.76 3.65
N ARG A 77 -12.20 -20.19 3.17
CA ARG A 77 -13.26 -19.62 4.02
C ARG A 77 -14.02 -20.70 4.80
N GLN A 78 -14.11 -21.90 4.28
CA GLN A 78 -14.76 -23.05 4.90
C GLN A 78 -13.79 -24.01 5.60
N GLN A 79 -12.66 -23.49 6.10
CA GLN A 79 -11.63 -24.29 6.80
C GLN A 79 -11.14 -25.49 5.99
N ASN A 80 -10.90 -25.28 4.69
CA ASN A 80 -10.47 -26.29 3.72
C ASN A 80 -11.51 -27.38 3.34
N GLN A 81 -12.76 -27.18 3.65
CA GLN A 81 -13.84 -28.00 3.10
C GLN A 81 -14.28 -27.43 1.76
N THR A 82 -14.39 -28.29 0.73
CA THR A 82 -14.98 -27.88 -0.55
C THR A 82 -16.47 -27.66 -0.36
N PRO A 83 -17.04 -26.49 -0.72
CA PRO A 83 -18.48 -26.29 -0.66
C PRO A 83 -19.21 -27.34 -1.49
N SER A 84 -20.33 -27.82 -1.00
CA SER A 84 -21.20 -28.76 -1.77
C SER A 84 -21.69 -28.13 -3.08
N THR A 85 -21.86 -26.81 -3.08
CA THR A 85 -22.16 -25.99 -4.27
C THR A 85 -21.31 -24.74 -4.24
N LEU A 86 -20.48 -24.52 -5.27
CA LEU A 86 -19.70 -23.30 -5.41
C LEU A 86 -20.60 -22.19 -5.99
N PRO A 87 -20.66 -21.01 -5.36
CA PRO A 87 -21.38 -19.87 -5.95
C PRO A 87 -20.84 -19.52 -7.35
N PRO A 88 -21.65 -18.91 -8.21
CA PRO A 88 -21.17 -18.46 -9.51
C PRO A 88 -19.99 -17.48 -9.35
N LEU A 89 -19.04 -17.56 -10.27
CA LEU A 89 -17.90 -16.66 -10.29
C LEU A 89 -18.39 -15.23 -10.56
N PRO A 90 -18.05 -14.24 -9.71
CA PRO A 90 -18.57 -12.90 -9.86
C PRO A 90 -18.01 -12.21 -11.12
N GLU A 91 -18.81 -11.35 -11.69
CA GLU A 91 -18.34 -10.38 -12.67
C GLU A 91 -17.78 -9.15 -11.93
N VAL A 92 -16.55 -8.77 -12.28
CA VAL A 92 -15.88 -7.61 -11.70
C VAL A 92 -15.63 -6.61 -12.80
N ASP A 93 -16.09 -5.38 -12.63
CA ASP A 93 -15.65 -4.25 -13.45
C ASP A 93 -14.29 -3.76 -12.93
N ALA A 94 -13.22 -4.35 -13.47
CA ALA A 94 -11.86 -4.07 -13.01
C ALA A 94 -11.41 -2.64 -13.34
N GLU A 95 -11.93 -2.04 -14.41
CA GLU A 95 -11.60 -0.66 -14.78
C GLU A 95 -12.25 0.33 -13.82
N TRP A 96 -13.55 0.20 -13.58
CA TRP A 96 -14.25 1.03 -12.60
C TRP A 96 -13.63 0.91 -11.21
N LEU A 97 -13.39 -0.32 -10.77
CA LEU A 97 -12.78 -0.59 -9.45
C LEU A 97 -11.38 0.02 -9.35
N PHE A 98 -10.56 -0.10 -10.38
CA PHE A 98 -9.24 0.50 -10.42
C PHE A 98 -9.31 2.03 -10.23
N TRP A 99 -10.17 2.69 -10.99
CA TRP A 99 -10.28 4.15 -10.90
C TRP A 99 -10.84 4.59 -9.54
N GLU A 100 -11.75 3.85 -8.96
CA GLU A 100 -12.25 4.13 -7.61
C GLU A 100 -11.16 3.95 -6.54
N MET A 101 -10.36 2.90 -6.64
CA MET A 101 -9.17 2.72 -5.79
C MET A 101 -8.20 3.90 -5.92
N MET A 102 -7.96 4.37 -7.15
CA MET A 102 -7.08 5.51 -7.39
C MET A 102 -7.68 6.82 -6.86
N ARG A 103 -8.97 7.00 -6.99
CA ARG A 103 -9.70 8.18 -6.48
C ARG A 103 -9.60 8.27 -4.95
N ILE A 104 -9.92 7.19 -4.25
CA ILE A 104 -9.94 7.18 -2.78
C ILE A 104 -8.53 7.32 -2.20
N SER A 105 -7.53 6.72 -2.83
CA SER A 105 -6.13 6.79 -2.41
C SER A 105 -5.49 8.18 -2.59
N ARG A 106 -6.24 9.17 -3.05
CA ARG A 106 -5.86 10.60 -3.11
C ARG A 106 -6.42 11.40 -1.94
N THR A 107 -7.22 10.80 -1.09
CA THR A 107 -7.76 11.44 0.11
C THR A 107 -6.75 11.26 1.24
N PRO A 108 -6.25 12.35 1.87
CA PRO A 108 -5.39 12.25 3.03
C PRO A 108 -6.06 11.49 4.16
N ASP A 109 -5.33 10.57 4.80
CA ASP A 109 -5.80 9.96 6.04
C ASP A 109 -5.83 11.01 7.16
N PRO A 110 -6.95 11.20 7.85
CA PRO A 110 -7.10 12.30 8.80
C PRO A 110 -6.18 12.20 10.03
N TYR A 111 -5.65 11.03 10.32
CA TYR A 111 -4.78 10.80 11.47
C TYR A 111 -3.30 10.72 11.07
N MET A 112 -2.97 9.97 10.01
CA MET A 112 -1.58 9.75 9.63
C MET A 112 -1.00 10.89 8.77
N PHE A 113 -1.80 11.56 7.95
CA PHE A 113 -1.28 12.64 7.11
C PHE A 113 -0.71 13.81 7.94
N PRO A 114 -1.38 14.30 8.99
CA PRO A 114 -0.80 15.34 9.87
C PRO A 114 0.47 14.89 10.59
N VAL A 115 0.63 13.60 10.87
CA VAL A 115 1.80 13.03 11.54
C VAL A 115 3.08 13.25 10.75
N LEU A 116 3.02 13.19 9.41
CA LEU A 116 4.19 13.44 8.56
C LEU A 116 4.78 14.82 8.82
N LYS A 117 3.91 15.83 8.88
CA LYS A 117 4.33 17.21 9.16
C LYS A 117 4.94 17.33 10.57
N LYS A 118 4.30 16.77 11.59
CA LYS A 118 4.79 16.81 12.99
C LYS A 118 6.16 16.12 13.13
N LEU A 119 6.38 14.98 12.47
CA LEU A 119 7.68 14.29 12.45
C LEU A 119 8.76 15.17 11.82
N ARG A 120 8.49 15.78 10.67
CA ARG A 120 9.43 16.68 9.98
C ARG A 120 9.73 17.93 10.78
N ASP A 121 8.70 18.61 11.28
CA ASP A 121 8.83 19.85 12.05
C ASP A 121 9.62 19.63 13.35
N SER A 122 9.62 18.42 13.90
CA SER A 122 10.44 18.07 15.06
C SER A 122 11.96 18.15 14.79
N GLY A 123 12.37 18.06 13.54
CA GLY A 123 13.78 18.00 13.13
C GLY A 123 14.54 16.72 13.57
N LYS A 124 13.87 15.82 14.32
CA LYS A 124 14.49 14.65 14.94
C LYS A 124 14.48 13.42 14.04
N PHE A 125 13.62 13.40 13.02
CA PHE A 125 13.38 12.21 12.18
C PHE A 125 13.57 12.51 10.71
N LEU A 126 14.02 11.47 9.98
CA LEU A 126 13.91 11.39 8.53
C LEU A 126 12.62 10.65 8.17
N VAL A 127 11.88 11.16 7.22
CA VAL A 127 10.61 10.58 6.78
C VAL A 127 10.73 10.16 5.31
N GLY A 128 10.74 8.86 5.06
CA GLY A 128 10.82 8.31 3.71
C GLY A 128 9.54 7.61 3.28
N ALA A 129 9.26 7.60 1.99
CA ALA A 129 8.21 6.80 1.39
C ALA A 129 8.78 5.65 0.56
N LEU A 130 8.25 4.45 0.80
CA LEU A 130 8.49 3.25 0.00
C LEU A 130 7.15 2.70 -0.46
N SER A 131 6.80 2.89 -1.74
CA SER A 131 5.44 2.69 -2.21
C SER A 131 5.36 1.86 -3.48
N ASN A 132 4.41 0.91 -3.50
CA ASN A 132 3.95 0.31 -4.74
C ASN A 132 3.03 1.31 -5.45
N THR A 133 3.38 1.67 -6.68
CA THR A 133 2.73 2.75 -7.43
C THR A 133 2.49 2.34 -8.87
N THR A 134 1.73 3.15 -9.58
CA THR A 134 1.53 3.02 -11.02
C THR A 134 1.90 4.34 -11.71
N ILE A 135 2.19 4.30 -13.00
CA ILE A 135 2.33 5.48 -13.86
C ILE A 135 1.04 5.64 -14.63
N PHE A 136 0.42 6.80 -14.51
CA PHE A 136 -0.77 7.14 -15.26
C PHE A 136 -0.40 7.59 -16.68
N PRO A 137 -1.34 7.50 -17.64
CA PRO A 137 -1.12 8.02 -18.99
C PRO A 137 -0.68 9.48 -18.99
N ASP A 138 0.08 9.87 -20.02
CA ASP A 138 0.54 11.25 -20.15
C ASP A 138 -0.61 12.24 -20.13
N GLY A 139 -0.45 13.35 -19.41
CA GLY A 139 -1.47 14.38 -19.22
C GLY A 139 -2.61 14.01 -18.28
N HIS A 140 -2.62 12.80 -17.70
CA HIS A 140 -3.65 12.44 -16.74
C HIS A 140 -3.49 13.24 -15.43
N PRO A 141 -4.59 13.83 -14.86
CA PRO A 141 -4.52 14.69 -13.68
C PRO A 141 -3.89 14.00 -12.45
N TYR A 142 -3.94 12.66 -12.41
CA TYR A 142 -3.36 11.89 -11.32
C TYR A 142 -1.82 11.79 -11.34
N ASN A 143 -1.16 12.32 -12.36
CA ASN A 143 0.29 12.51 -12.36
C ASN A 143 0.73 13.69 -11.46
N GLU A 144 -0.19 14.59 -11.13
CA GLU A 144 0.06 15.73 -10.26
C GLU A 144 -0.04 15.36 -8.78
N ASP A 145 0.81 15.97 -7.95
CA ASP A 145 0.77 15.82 -6.49
C ASP A 145 -0.18 16.86 -5.87
N ALA A 146 -1.47 16.75 -6.19
CA ALA A 146 -2.48 17.72 -5.82
C ALA A 146 -2.64 17.93 -4.29
N ILE A 147 -2.25 16.95 -3.48
CA ILE A 147 -2.32 17.04 -2.01
C ILE A 147 -0.97 17.33 -1.36
N GLY A 148 0.08 17.55 -2.14
CA GLY A 148 1.42 17.81 -1.62
C GLY A 148 2.03 16.64 -0.85
N LEU A 149 1.59 15.39 -1.15
CA LEU A 149 2.04 14.21 -0.42
C LEU A 149 3.53 13.97 -0.55
N LYS A 150 4.08 14.08 -1.77
CA LYS A 150 5.51 13.83 -2.02
C LYS A 150 6.40 14.80 -1.26
N SER A 151 5.96 16.05 -1.11
CA SER A 151 6.70 17.08 -0.37
C SER A 151 6.79 16.81 1.14
N GLN A 152 5.98 15.88 1.66
CA GLN A 152 6.03 15.47 3.07
C GLN A 152 7.18 14.51 3.37
N PHE A 153 7.90 14.01 2.35
CA PHE A 153 8.96 13.04 2.52
C PHE A 153 10.32 13.60 2.17
N ASP A 154 11.35 13.17 2.87
CA ASP A 154 12.75 13.46 2.56
C ASP A 154 13.22 12.70 1.32
N PHE A 155 12.63 11.51 1.06
CA PHE A 155 12.79 10.76 -0.19
C PHE A 155 11.55 9.94 -0.51
N PHE A 156 11.41 9.56 -1.78
CA PHE A 156 10.25 8.82 -2.28
C PHE A 156 10.68 7.73 -3.25
N ILE A 157 10.61 6.47 -2.84
CA ILE A 157 10.88 5.30 -3.69
C ILE A 157 9.56 4.73 -4.20
N SER A 158 9.40 4.74 -5.51
CA SER A 158 8.23 4.28 -6.25
C SER A 158 8.56 3.00 -7.00
N SER A 159 7.73 1.98 -6.87
CA SER A 159 7.91 0.71 -7.59
C SER A 159 7.87 0.90 -9.10
N ALA A 160 6.96 1.73 -9.61
CA ALA A 160 6.82 1.99 -11.03
C ALA A 160 8.03 2.70 -11.67
N HIS A 161 8.83 3.42 -10.87
CA HIS A 161 10.05 4.08 -11.35
C HIS A 161 11.30 3.22 -11.19
N THR A 162 11.29 2.30 -10.22
CA THR A 162 12.44 1.41 -9.95
C THR A 162 12.33 0.05 -10.61
N GLY A 163 11.14 -0.36 -11.06
CA GLY A 163 10.85 -1.72 -11.50
C GLY A 163 10.80 -2.74 -10.35
N LEU A 164 11.00 -2.29 -9.11
CA LEU A 164 10.98 -3.12 -7.90
C LEU A 164 9.73 -2.79 -7.07
N ARG A 165 8.98 -3.81 -6.68
CA ARG A 165 7.79 -3.62 -5.83
C ARG A 165 7.90 -4.40 -4.52
N LYS A 166 7.31 -3.90 -3.44
CA LYS A 166 7.13 -4.69 -2.22
C LYS A 166 6.32 -5.95 -2.54
N PRO A 167 6.67 -7.12 -2.03
CA PRO A 167 7.68 -7.40 -1.01
C PRO A 167 9.06 -7.86 -1.52
N ASP A 168 9.50 -7.48 -2.72
CA ASP A 168 10.85 -7.80 -3.21
C ASP A 168 11.92 -7.25 -2.24
N PRO A 169 12.88 -8.06 -1.75
CA PRO A 169 13.90 -7.60 -0.80
C PRO A 169 14.70 -6.39 -1.30
N ARG A 170 14.98 -6.33 -2.60
CA ARG A 170 15.79 -5.26 -3.21
C ARG A 170 15.20 -3.86 -3.05
N ILE A 171 13.87 -3.73 -2.96
CA ILE A 171 13.25 -2.41 -2.76
C ILE A 171 13.47 -1.90 -1.31
N TYR A 172 13.53 -2.81 -0.33
CA TYR A 172 13.86 -2.46 1.06
C TYR A 172 15.34 -2.09 1.19
N GLU A 173 16.23 -2.81 0.50
CA GLU A 173 17.67 -2.47 0.44
C GLU A 173 17.88 -1.09 -0.16
N ALA A 174 17.15 -0.74 -1.23
CA ALA A 174 17.20 0.59 -1.83
C ALA A 174 16.75 1.68 -0.83
N ALA A 175 15.68 1.41 -0.07
CA ALA A 175 15.20 2.34 0.96
C ALA A 175 16.20 2.52 2.11
N LEU A 176 16.83 1.44 2.56
CA LEU A 176 17.88 1.47 3.59
C LEU A 176 19.08 2.30 3.13
N LYS A 177 19.53 2.10 1.89
CA LYS A 177 20.65 2.84 1.30
C LYS A 177 20.36 4.34 1.22
N GLU A 178 19.16 4.70 0.77
CA GLU A 178 18.76 6.11 0.66
C GLU A 178 18.66 6.76 2.04
N MET A 179 18.06 6.07 3.02
CA MET A 179 17.96 6.55 4.40
C MET A 179 19.34 6.77 5.03
N ASP A 180 20.27 5.82 4.87
CA ASP A 180 21.64 5.93 5.37
C ASP A 180 22.38 7.10 4.73
N ALA A 181 22.27 7.28 3.42
CA ALA A 181 22.88 8.39 2.70
C ALA A 181 22.39 9.75 3.19
N LEU A 182 21.06 9.87 3.40
CA LEU A 182 20.46 11.10 3.94
C LEU A 182 20.84 11.35 5.40
N ALA A 183 20.90 10.31 6.23
CA ALA A 183 21.35 10.43 7.63
C ALA A 183 22.79 10.95 7.69
N LYS A 184 23.69 10.42 6.89
CA LYS A 184 25.08 10.91 6.77
C LYS A 184 25.13 12.35 6.30
N LYS A 185 24.35 12.71 5.29
CA LYS A 185 24.27 14.08 4.76
C LYS A 185 23.79 15.09 5.81
N ARG A 186 22.90 14.68 6.73
CA ARG A 186 22.43 15.47 7.85
C ARG A 186 23.38 15.48 9.06
N GLY A 187 24.49 14.75 9.02
CA GLY A 187 25.43 14.66 10.12
C GLY A 187 24.97 13.80 11.29
N ILE A 188 24.01 12.88 11.06
CA ILE A 188 23.45 11.99 12.09
C ILE A 188 24.27 10.69 12.22
N GLY A 189 25.34 10.52 11.44
CA GLY A 189 26.25 9.38 11.55
C GLY A 189 25.88 8.13 10.72
N GLY A 190 24.77 8.16 10.01
CA GLY A 190 24.23 7.03 9.25
C GLY A 190 23.00 6.41 9.92
N ALA A 191 22.34 5.51 9.20
CA ALA A 191 21.16 4.79 9.68
C ALA A 191 21.32 3.28 9.48
N THR A 192 20.96 2.51 10.49
CA THR A 192 20.90 1.05 10.43
C THR A 192 19.46 0.57 10.25
N PRO A 193 19.22 -0.67 9.80
CA PRO A 193 17.85 -1.19 9.68
C PRO A 193 17.04 -1.09 10.99
N SER A 194 17.65 -1.26 12.14
CA SER A 194 16.99 -1.19 13.44
C SER A 194 16.55 0.22 13.85
N ASP A 195 17.09 1.25 13.22
CA ASP A 195 16.69 2.65 13.44
C ASP A 195 15.42 3.02 12.67
N ILE A 196 14.98 2.15 11.75
CA ILE A 196 13.84 2.39 10.87
C ILE A 196 12.57 1.75 11.42
N VAL A 197 11.49 2.52 11.40
CA VAL A 197 10.13 2.02 11.65
C VAL A 197 9.36 2.07 10.33
N PHE A 198 8.99 0.91 9.83
CA PHE A 198 8.25 0.74 8.59
C PHE A 198 6.76 0.51 8.86
N LEU A 199 5.91 1.37 8.29
CA LEU A 199 4.46 1.30 8.43
C LEU A 199 3.87 0.82 7.10
N ASP A 200 3.00 -0.19 7.14
CA ASP A 200 2.31 -0.71 5.96
C ASP A 200 1.01 -1.43 6.39
N ASP A 201 0.02 -1.53 5.51
CA ASP A 201 -1.22 -2.24 5.75
C ASP A 201 -1.16 -3.71 5.28
N ILE A 202 -0.20 -4.05 4.41
CA ILE A 202 -0.03 -5.40 3.86
C ILE A 202 0.96 -6.21 4.73
N GLY A 203 0.44 -7.26 5.37
CA GLY A 203 1.24 -8.11 6.27
C GLY A 203 2.48 -8.72 5.62
N GLU A 204 2.43 -9.09 4.33
CA GLU A 204 3.59 -9.65 3.63
C GLU A 204 4.69 -8.60 3.43
N ASN A 205 4.32 -7.33 3.20
CA ASN A 205 5.29 -6.23 3.15
C ASN A 205 5.98 -6.04 4.50
N LEU A 206 5.22 -6.05 5.60
CA LEU A 206 5.76 -5.94 6.96
C LEU A 206 6.70 -7.09 7.31
N LYS A 207 6.34 -8.31 6.92
CA LYS A 207 7.17 -9.49 7.11
C LYS A 207 8.54 -9.36 6.42
N HIS A 208 8.58 -8.82 5.21
CA HIS A 208 9.83 -8.61 4.47
C HIS A 208 10.63 -7.43 5.02
N ALA A 209 9.99 -6.34 5.44
CA ALA A 209 10.65 -5.25 6.15
C ALA A 209 11.31 -5.75 7.45
N LYS A 210 10.61 -6.60 8.21
CA LYS A 210 11.15 -7.22 9.42
C LYS A 210 12.35 -8.13 9.12
N LYS A 211 12.32 -8.89 8.02
CA LYS A 211 13.47 -9.68 7.55
C LYS A 211 14.66 -8.80 7.17
N ALA A 212 14.42 -7.59 6.66
CA ALA A 212 15.45 -6.61 6.39
C ALA A 212 15.98 -5.91 7.66
N GLY A 213 15.50 -6.28 8.85
CA GLY A 213 15.96 -5.76 10.14
C GLY A 213 15.21 -4.52 10.64
N MET A 214 14.16 -4.06 9.93
CA MET A 214 13.37 -2.90 10.35
C MET A 214 12.37 -3.27 11.46
N ARG A 215 12.06 -2.30 12.32
CA ARG A 215 10.85 -2.36 13.17
C ARG A 215 9.64 -2.10 12.31
N THR A 216 8.49 -2.69 12.65
CA THR A 216 7.30 -2.61 11.82
C THR A 216 6.07 -2.26 12.64
N ILE A 217 5.20 -1.41 12.09
CA ILE A 217 3.86 -1.11 12.62
C ILE A 217 2.85 -1.47 11.55
N LYS A 218 1.85 -2.27 11.92
CA LYS A 218 0.73 -2.58 11.02
C LYS A 218 -0.31 -1.47 11.06
N VAL A 219 -0.61 -0.90 9.90
CA VAL A 219 -1.74 0.01 9.73
C VAL A 219 -2.97 -0.81 9.39
N THR A 220 -3.95 -0.84 10.27
CA THR A 220 -5.20 -1.58 10.05
C THR A 220 -6.25 -0.64 9.47
N LEU A 221 -6.95 -1.07 8.42
CA LEU A 221 -8.03 -0.32 7.80
C LEU A 221 -9.06 0.12 8.85
N GLY A 222 -9.40 1.42 8.85
CA GLY A 222 -10.30 2.02 9.81
C GLY A 222 -9.74 2.21 11.23
N LYS A 223 -8.45 1.88 11.47
CA LYS A 223 -7.77 1.98 12.78
C LYS A 223 -6.40 2.63 12.68
N THR A 224 -6.25 3.62 11.82
CA THR A 224 -4.97 4.32 11.61
C THR A 224 -4.46 4.98 12.89
N GLN A 225 -5.37 5.44 13.75
CA GLN A 225 -5.05 5.99 15.07
C GLN A 225 -4.21 5.05 15.94
N ASP A 226 -4.47 3.74 15.88
CA ASP A 226 -3.73 2.76 16.69
C ASP A 226 -2.26 2.69 16.25
N ALA A 227 -2.01 2.76 14.94
CA ALA A 227 -0.66 2.84 14.39
C ALA A 227 0.06 4.14 14.80
N VAL A 228 -0.68 5.27 14.85
CA VAL A 228 -0.11 6.55 15.31
C VAL A 228 0.23 6.47 16.81
N ARG A 229 -0.63 5.89 17.66
CA ARG A 229 -0.33 5.69 19.09
C ARG A 229 0.91 4.81 19.31
N GLU A 230 1.12 3.80 18.47
CA GLU A 230 2.32 2.98 18.52
C GLU A 230 3.56 3.78 18.11
N LEU A 231 3.43 4.62 17.09
CA LEU A 231 4.50 5.51 16.63
C LEU A 231 4.85 6.58 17.70
N GLU A 232 3.87 7.13 18.43
CA GLU A 232 4.08 8.02 19.57
C GLU A 232 4.98 7.39 20.65
N LYS A 233 4.73 6.13 21.00
CA LYS A 233 5.54 5.38 21.97
C LYS A 233 7.00 5.21 21.53
N ILE A 234 7.22 5.06 20.22
CA ILE A 234 8.56 4.89 19.66
C ILE A 234 9.30 6.22 19.55
N THR A 235 8.61 7.26 19.13
CA THR A 235 9.22 8.58 18.86
C THR A 235 9.31 9.50 20.07
N GLY A 236 8.46 9.27 21.08
CA GLY A 236 8.30 10.17 22.22
C GLY A 236 7.64 11.50 21.87
N LEU A 237 7.00 11.59 20.70
CA LEU A 237 6.28 12.80 20.27
C LEU A 237 4.77 12.62 20.46
N GLU A 238 4.08 13.73 20.68
CA GLU A 238 2.61 13.80 20.63
C GLU A 238 2.18 14.05 19.19
N LEU A 239 1.76 12.95 18.52
CA LEU A 239 1.43 12.95 17.09
C LEU A 239 -0.07 13.09 16.82
N LEU A 240 -0.93 12.52 17.69
CA LEU A 240 -2.37 12.69 17.60
C LEU A 240 -2.80 14.04 18.17
N ASP A 241 -3.80 14.66 17.54
CA ASP A 241 -4.46 15.84 18.08
C ASP A 241 -5.38 15.45 19.25
N GLU A 242 -5.66 16.39 20.18
CA GLU A 242 -6.49 16.13 21.37
C GLU A 242 -7.86 15.51 21.02
N LYS A 243 -8.50 15.99 19.95
CA LYS A 243 -9.79 15.45 19.47
C LYS A 243 -9.73 13.99 18.97
N ALA A 244 -8.56 13.53 18.58
CA ALA A 244 -8.35 12.16 18.12
C ALA A 244 -7.95 11.20 19.25
N ARG A 245 -7.79 11.71 20.47
CA ARG A 245 -7.43 10.94 21.67
C ARG A 245 -8.68 10.48 22.46
N LEU A 246 -9.84 11.11 22.20
CA LEU A 246 -11.16 10.76 22.76
C LEU A 246 -11.85 9.68 21.93
#